data_ee3528357e27d9d8a804b9518602caf9
#
_entry.id   ee3528357e27d9d8a804b9518602caf9
#
_cell.length_a   1.000
_cell.length_b   1.000
_cell.length_c   1.000
_cell.angle_alpha   90.00
_cell.angle_beta   90.00
_cell.angle_gamma   90.00
#
_symmetry.space_group_name_H-M   'P 1'
#
loop_
_entity.id
_entity.type
_entity.pdbx_description
1 polymer ?
#
loop_
_entity_poly.entity_id
_entity_poly.type
_entity_poly.pdbx_seq_one_letter_code
_entity_poly.pdbx_strand_id
1 'polypeptide(L)'
;MNSKTTYVSQFDEVMNSLGTRLEKLLEGAGGENAALLNQLISELESEKIKGYRKDMDIMLEQVHHGFLSRLISKYPSLSPAEVKICSYLRLNITSRDIATITHRSNRTVENTRNNIRAKMKINPDVNLVSHLLGI
;
A
#
# COMPACT_ATOMS: atom_id res chain seq x y z
N MET A 1 -12.13 -2.93 18.82
CA MET A 1 -11.61 -2.29 17.61
C MET A 1 -10.16 -1.88 17.82
N ASN A 2 -9.34 -2.08 16.83
CA ASN A 2 -7.92 -1.76 16.92
C ASN A 2 -7.71 -0.24 16.88
N SER A 3 -7.00 0.33 17.85
CA SER A 3 -6.71 1.77 17.93
C SER A 3 -5.94 2.28 16.71
N LYS A 4 -5.12 1.43 16.08
CA LYS A 4 -4.37 1.77 14.88
C LYS A 4 -5.27 1.99 13.68
N THR A 5 -6.30 1.16 13.51
CA THR A 5 -7.29 1.32 12.45
C THR A 5 -8.00 2.66 12.57
N THR A 6 -8.39 3.03 13.81
CA THR A 6 -9.02 4.32 14.09
C THR A 6 -8.08 5.48 13.75
N TYR A 7 -6.80 5.35 14.11
CA TYR A 7 -5.79 6.37 13.84
C TYR A 7 -5.60 6.58 12.33
N VAL A 8 -5.49 5.50 11.55
CA VAL A 8 -5.36 5.58 10.09
C VAL A 8 -6.56 6.27 9.47
N SER A 9 -7.78 5.94 9.92
CA SER A 9 -9.02 6.56 9.43
C SER A 9 -9.04 8.06 9.71
N GLN A 10 -8.63 8.50 10.91
CA GLN A 10 -8.56 9.91 11.26
C GLN A 10 -7.55 10.66 10.41
N PHE A 11 -6.39 10.07 10.19
CA PHE A 11 -5.34 10.63 9.33
C PHE A 11 -5.89 10.82 7.91
N ASP A 12 -6.53 9.80 7.34
CA ASP A 12 -7.12 9.85 6.01
C ASP A 12 -8.17 10.94 5.89
N GLU A 13 -9.06 11.07 6.88
CA GLU A 13 -10.09 12.10 6.87
C GLU A 13 -9.50 13.51 6.84
N VAL A 14 -8.50 13.76 7.67
CA VAL A 14 -7.83 15.07 7.73
C VAL A 14 -7.14 15.37 6.39
N MET A 15 -6.40 14.41 5.85
CA MET A 15 -5.67 14.59 4.59
C MET A 15 -6.62 14.80 3.42
N ASN A 16 -7.71 14.05 3.35
CA ASN A 16 -8.72 14.20 2.29
C ASN A 16 -9.43 15.56 2.39
N SER A 17 -9.76 16.01 3.59
CA SER A 17 -10.38 17.31 3.81
C SER A 17 -9.48 18.46 3.34
N LEU A 18 -8.18 18.39 3.69
CA LEU A 18 -7.21 19.39 3.25
C LEU A 18 -7.04 19.38 1.74
N GLY A 19 -6.96 18.21 1.14
CA GLY A 19 -6.84 18.05 -0.31
C GLY A 19 -8.02 18.67 -1.05
N THR A 20 -9.24 18.43 -0.58
CA THR A 20 -10.46 19.00 -1.17
C THR A 20 -10.46 20.53 -1.10
N ARG A 21 -10.06 21.08 0.04
CA ARG A 21 -9.96 22.53 0.22
C ARG A 21 -8.93 23.16 -0.71
N LEU A 22 -7.77 22.51 -0.85
CA LEU A 22 -6.72 22.98 -1.76
C LEU A 22 -7.16 22.93 -3.21
N GLU A 23 -7.86 21.87 -3.62
CA GLU A 23 -8.40 21.76 -4.98
C GLU A 23 -9.42 22.85 -5.29
N LYS A 24 -10.28 23.19 -4.32
CA LYS A 24 -11.22 24.30 -4.49
C LYS A 24 -10.53 25.64 -4.68
N LEU A 25 -9.48 25.89 -3.90
CA LEU A 25 -8.69 27.11 -4.06
C LEU A 25 -7.99 27.16 -5.41
N LEU A 26 -7.54 26.00 -5.89
CA LEU A 26 -6.89 25.89 -7.19
C LEU A 26 -7.82 26.27 -8.34
N GLU A 27 -9.10 25.90 -8.27
CA GLU A 27 -10.10 26.24 -9.30
C GLU A 27 -10.22 27.73 -9.52
N GLY A 28 -10.08 28.54 -8.46
CA GLY A 28 -10.18 30.00 -8.55
C GLY A 28 -8.85 30.71 -8.68
N ALA A 29 -7.73 29.98 -8.70
CA ALA A 29 -6.40 30.57 -8.71
C ALA A 29 -5.84 30.67 -10.13
N GLY A 30 -4.97 31.66 -10.32
CA GLY A 30 -4.25 31.82 -11.59
C GLY A 30 -2.77 32.07 -11.33
N GLY A 31 -1.93 31.83 -12.34
CA GLY A 31 -0.51 32.16 -12.32
C GLY A 31 0.27 31.49 -11.19
N GLU A 32 0.99 32.29 -10.43
CA GLU A 32 1.84 31.81 -9.33
C GLU A 32 1.07 31.11 -8.23
N ASN A 33 -0.16 31.54 -7.94
CA ASN A 33 -0.98 30.93 -6.92
C ASN A 33 -1.37 29.51 -7.30
N ALA A 34 -1.68 29.26 -8.58
CA ALA A 34 -1.98 27.91 -9.05
C ALA A 34 -0.76 26.99 -8.92
N ALA A 35 0.44 27.50 -9.24
CA ALA A 35 1.68 26.73 -9.09
C ALA A 35 1.95 26.36 -7.65
N LEU A 36 1.79 27.31 -6.71
CA LEU A 36 1.97 27.06 -5.28
C LEU A 36 0.95 26.05 -4.74
N LEU A 37 -0.31 26.16 -5.16
CA LEU A 37 -1.35 25.23 -4.73
C LEU A 37 -1.11 23.82 -5.25
N ASN A 38 -0.65 23.68 -6.50
CA ASN A 38 -0.26 22.38 -7.05
C ASN A 38 0.89 21.75 -6.26
N GLN A 39 1.87 22.57 -5.87
CA GLN A 39 2.98 22.11 -5.04
C GLN A 39 2.51 21.62 -3.67
N LEU A 40 1.61 22.36 -3.02
CA LEU A 40 1.03 21.98 -1.73
C LEU A 40 0.24 20.68 -1.83
N ILE A 41 -0.54 20.51 -2.90
CA ILE A 41 -1.30 19.28 -3.14
C ILE A 41 -0.35 18.09 -3.30
N SER A 42 0.75 18.25 -4.06
CA SER A 42 1.78 17.22 -4.21
C SER A 42 2.41 16.83 -2.87
N GLU A 43 2.75 17.82 -2.04
CA GLU A 43 3.33 17.58 -0.72
C GLU A 43 2.34 16.84 0.18
N LEU A 44 1.06 17.22 0.13
CA LEU A 44 0.01 16.58 0.90
C LEU A 44 -0.14 15.11 0.53
N GLU A 45 -0.16 14.81 -0.77
CA GLU A 45 -0.25 13.44 -1.26
C GLU A 45 0.96 12.61 -0.81
N SER A 46 2.16 13.19 -0.85
CA SER A 46 3.37 12.53 -0.39
C SER A 46 3.31 12.19 1.11
N GLU A 47 2.86 13.13 1.94
CA GLU A 47 2.71 12.90 3.38
C GLU A 47 1.64 11.84 3.69
N LYS A 48 0.55 11.87 2.94
CA LYS A 48 -0.52 10.87 3.06
C LYS A 48 0.01 9.46 2.82
N ILE A 49 0.83 9.29 1.77
CA ILE A 49 1.44 8.00 1.44
C ILE A 49 2.43 7.57 2.53
N LYS A 50 3.25 8.48 3.04
CA LYS A 50 4.22 8.18 4.11
C LYS A 50 3.52 7.71 5.39
N GLY A 51 2.46 8.40 5.80
CA GLY A 51 1.69 8.02 6.97
C GLY A 51 1.04 6.66 6.83
N TYR A 52 0.43 6.40 5.67
CA TYR A 52 -0.19 5.13 5.36
C TYR A 52 0.83 3.98 5.41
N ARG A 53 2.01 4.18 4.82
CA ARG A 53 3.08 3.19 4.82
C ARG A 53 3.58 2.87 6.23
N LYS A 54 3.77 3.87 7.06
CA LYS A 54 4.22 3.69 8.44
C LYS A 54 3.24 2.82 9.23
N ASP A 55 1.96 3.11 9.14
CA ASP A 55 0.93 2.36 9.84
C ASP A 55 0.85 0.92 9.33
N MET A 56 0.99 0.71 8.03
CA MET A 56 1.02 -0.63 7.45
C MET A 56 2.22 -1.43 7.94
N ASP A 57 3.40 -0.83 8.01
CA ASP A 57 4.59 -1.52 8.50
C ASP A 57 4.42 -1.98 9.94
N ILE A 58 3.82 -1.16 10.80
CA ILE A 58 3.52 -1.53 12.19
C ILE A 58 2.53 -2.69 12.24
N MET A 59 1.47 -2.65 11.44
CA MET A 59 0.49 -3.74 11.36
C MET A 59 1.12 -5.04 10.88
N LEU A 60 2.01 -4.97 9.89
CA LEU A 60 2.71 -6.14 9.35
C LEU A 60 3.55 -6.82 10.43
N GLU A 61 4.29 -6.05 11.22
CA GLU A 61 5.08 -6.60 12.31
C GLU A 61 4.23 -7.34 13.34
N GLN A 62 3.07 -6.80 13.68
CA GLN A 62 2.20 -7.38 14.71
C GLN A 62 1.44 -8.62 14.24
N VAL A 63 0.94 -8.57 13.01
CA VAL A 63 0.04 -9.61 12.49
C VAL A 63 0.80 -10.75 11.82
N HIS A 64 1.96 -10.46 11.23
CA HIS A 64 2.69 -11.43 10.41
C HIS A 64 3.98 -11.95 11.00
N HIS A 65 4.21 -11.77 12.30
CA HIS A 65 5.48 -12.17 12.92
C HIS A 65 5.91 -13.61 12.56
N GLY A 66 5.03 -14.57 12.71
CA GLY A 66 5.33 -15.97 12.35
C GLY A 66 5.21 -16.25 10.86
N PHE A 67 4.33 -15.51 10.16
CA PHE A 67 4.09 -15.69 8.74
C PHE A 67 5.33 -15.40 7.90
N LEU A 68 6.02 -14.30 8.16
CA LEU A 68 7.20 -13.92 7.38
C LEU A 68 8.30 -14.98 7.47
N SER A 69 8.55 -15.53 8.65
CA SER A 69 9.50 -16.62 8.83
C SER A 69 9.12 -17.85 8.02
N ARG A 70 7.86 -18.25 8.07
CA ARG A 70 7.36 -19.41 7.33
C ARG A 70 7.45 -19.19 5.82
N LEU A 71 7.09 -17.98 5.37
CA LEU A 71 7.12 -17.62 3.95
C LEU A 71 8.54 -17.70 3.40
N ILE A 72 9.50 -17.08 4.07
CA ILE A 72 10.89 -17.06 3.66
C ILE A 72 11.49 -18.47 3.66
N SER A 73 11.15 -19.28 4.66
CA SER A 73 11.62 -20.67 4.75
C SER A 73 11.06 -21.53 3.63
N LYS A 74 9.79 -21.34 3.28
CA LYS A 74 9.12 -22.15 2.25
C LYS A 74 9.50 -21.70 0.84
N TYR A 75 9.69 -20.40 0.62
CA TYR A 75 10.00 -19.82 -0.68
C TYR A 75 11.22 -18.91 -0.62
N PRO A 76 12.42 -19.50 -0.46
CA PRO A 76 13.63 -18.68 -0.28
C PRO A 76 14.03 -17.88 -1.53
N SER A 77 13.42 -18.17 -2.68
CA SER A 77 13.69 -17.44 -3.93
C SER A 77 12.94 -16.11 -4.03
N LEU A 78 12.01 -15.83 -3.13
CA LEU A 78 11.29 -14.56 -3.13
C LEU A 78 12.23 -13.42 -2.75
N SER A 79 12.16 -12.31 -3.51
CA SER A 79 12.91 -11.11 -3.18
C SER A 79 12.29 -10.40 -1.97
N PRO A 80 13.05 -9.49 -1.28
CA PRO A 80 12.47 -8.70 -0.19
C PRO A 80 11.24 -7.91 -0.61
N ALA A 81 11.21 -7.37 -1.83
CA ALA A 81 10.06 -6.65 -2.36
C ALA A 81 8.85 -7.59 -2.54
N GLU A 82 9.09 -8.79 -3.05
CA GLU A 82 8.03 -9.79 -3.20
C GLU A 82 7.47 -10.25 -1.86
N VAL A 83 8.33 -10.46 -0.88
CA VAL A 83 7.91 -10.80 0.49
C VAL A 83 7.02 -9.71 1.07
N LYS A 84 7.38 -8.45 0.88
CA LYS A 84 6.58 -7.33 1.36
C LYS A 84 5.21 -7.28 0.70
N ILE A 85 5.14 -7.51 -0.59
CA ILE A 85 3.87 -7.56 -1.32
C ILE A 85 3.00 -8.72 -0.83
N CYS A 86 3.58 -9.88 -0.58
CA CYS A 86 2.86 -11.00 0.02
C CYS A 86 2.24 -10.63 1.36
N SER A 87 2.94 -9.87 2.18
CA SER A 87 2.43 -9.40 3.47
C SER A 87 1.21 -8.50 3.32
N TYR A 88 1.24 -7.58 2.37
CA TYR A 88 0.09 -6.72 2.07
C TYR A 88 -1.09 -7.53 1.54
N LEU A 89 -0.83 -8.48 0.63
CA LEU A 89 -1.88 -9.33 0.07
C LEU A 89 -2.55 -10.18 1.14
N ARG A 90 -1.78 -10.68 2.11
CA ARG A 90 -2.32 -11.47 3.21
C ARG A 90 -3.29 -10.66 4.08
N LEU A 91 -3.09 -9.34 4.16
CA LEU A 91 -4.01 -8.42 4.83
C LEU A 91 -5.22 -8.05 3.95
N ASN A 92 -5.34 -8.67 2.79
CA ASN A 92 -6.40 -8.41 1.82
C ASN A 92 -6.39 -6.99 1.27
N ILE A 93 -5.20 -6.40 1.17
CA ILE A 93 -5.01 -5.10 0.55
C ILE A 93 -5.00 -5.29 -0.97
N THR A 94 -5.76 -4.48 -1.69
CA THR A 94 -5.87 -4.60 -3.14
C THR A 94 -4.57 -4.22 -3.84
N SER A 95 -4.37 -4.73 -5.06
CA SER A 95 -3.20 -4.36 -5.88
C SER A 95 -3.12 -2.85 -6.10
N ARG A 96 -4.25 -2.20 -6.26
CA ARG A 96 -4.33 -0.75 -6.43
C ARG A 96 -3.79 -0.01 -5.20
N ASP A 97 -4.19 -0.43 -4.02
CA ASP A 97 -3.72 0.17 -2.77
C ASP A 97 -2.25 -0.13 -2.52
N ILE A 98 -1.80 -1.34 -2.84
CA ILE A 98 -0.38 -1.70 -2.79
C ILE A 98 0.44 -0.80 -3.71
N ALA A 99 -0.04 -0.54 -4.92
CA ALA A 99 0.61 0.35 -5.87
C ALA A 99 0.79 1.75 -5.27
N THR A 100 -0.25 2.27 -4.64
CA THR A 100 -0.22 3.58 -3.96
C THR A 100 0.79 3.59 -2.82
N ILE A 101 0.75 2.59 -1.95
CA ILE A 101 1.63 2.48 -0.78
C ILE A 101 3.10 2.38 -1.20
N THR A 102 3.39 1.64 -2.26
CA THR A 102 4.75 1.35 -2.72
C THR A 102 5.27 2.32 -3.78
N HIS A 103 4.49 3.32 -4.17
CA HIS A 103 4.83 4.25 -5.26
C HIS A 103 5.10 3.55 -6.58
N ARG A 104 4.34 2.50 -6.89
CA ARG A 104 4.47 1.75 -8.13
C ARG A 104 3.18 1.82 -8.93
N SER A 105 3.24 1.50 -10.22
CA SER A 105 2.03 1.40 -11.04
C SER A 105 1.27 0.11 -10.71
N ASN A 106 -0.04 0.10 -11.01
CA ASN A 106 -0.85 -1.12 -10.89
C ASN A 106 -0.25 -2.25 -11.73
N ARG A 107 0.23 -1.94 -12.91
CA ARG A 107 0.86 -2.91 -13.80
C ARG A 107 2.08 -3.56 -13.16
N THR A 108 2.94 -2.77 -12.52
CA THR A 108 4.12 -3.28 -11.83
C THR A 108 3.72 -4.23 -10.69
N VAL A 109 2.70 -3.87 -9.92
CA VAL A 109 2.20 -4.72 -8.82
C VAL A 109 1.63 -6.03 -9.38
N GLU A 110 0.83 -5.96 -10.45
CA GLU A 110 0.28 -7.16 -11.09
C GLU A 110 1.38 -8.07 -11.65
N ASN A 111 2.41 -7.49 -12.28
CA ASN A 111 3.56 -8.25 -12.76
C ASN A 111 4.29 -8.92 -11.60
N THR A 112 4.45 -8.22 -10.48
CA THR A 112 5.08 -8.79 -9.28
C THR A 112 4.25 -9.96 -8.72
N ARG A 113 2.91 -9.83 -8.69
CA ARG A 113 2.02 -10.92 -8.29
C ARG A 113 2.21 -12.14 -9.17
N ASN A 114 2.30 -11.94 -10.48
CA ASN A 114 2.54 -13.03 -11.42
C ASN A 114 3.89 -13.71 -11.19
N ASN A 115 4.93 -12.93 -10.90
CA ASN A 115 6.25 -13.47 -10.57
C ASN A 115 6.22 -14.27 -9.27
N ILE A 116 5.49 -13.80 -8.26
CA ILE A 116 5.31 -14.53 -7.01
C ILE A 116 4.63 -15.87 -7.26
N ARG A 117 3.53 -15.87 -8.04
CA ARG A 117 2.82 -17.10 -8.39
C ARG A 117 3.73 -18.11 -9.08
N ALA A 118 4.55 -17.64 -10.02
CA ALA A 118 5.51 -18.47 -10.74
C ALA A 118 6.55 -19.08 -9.80
N LYS A 119 7.09 -18.29 -8.88
CA LYS A 119 8.07 -18.76 -7.90
C LYS A 119 7.49 -19.75 -6.91
N MET A 120 6.23 -19.58 -6.53
CA MET A 120 5.51 -20.49 -5.64
C MET A 120 4.99 -21.74 -6.36
N LYS A 121 5.00 -21.74 -7.68
CA LYS A 121 4.52 -22.86 -8.52
C LYS A 121 3.08 -23.25 -8.18
N ILE A 122 2.23 -22.26 -7.92
CA ILE A 122 0.82 -22.51 -7.63
C ILE A 122 0.01 -22.55 -8.92
N ASN A 123 -1.06 -23.36 -8.89
CA ASN A 123 -1.97 -23.51 -10.00
C ASN A 123 -2.63 -22.15 -10.33
N PRO A 124 -2.78 -21.80 -11.64
CA PRO A 124 -3.46 -20.56 -12.02
C PRO A 124 -4.87 -20.39 -11.43
N ASP A 125 -5.56 -21.50 -11.15
CA ASP A 125 -6.91 -21.47 -10.56
C ASP A 125 -6.91 -21.17 -9.06
N VAL A 126 -5.75 -21.24 -8.40
CA VAL A 126 -5.64 -20.97 -6.96
C VAL A 126 -5.49 -19.47 -6.72
N ASN A 127 -6.31 -18.93 -5.83
CA ASN A 127 -6.22 -17.54 -5.42
C ASN A 127 -4.97 -17.31 -4.57
N LEU A 128 -4.15 -16.34 -4.96
CA LEU A 128 -2.88 -16.08 -4.27
C LEU A 128 -3.09 -15.68 -2.80
N VAL A 129 -4.08 -14.84 -2.52
CA VAL A 129 -4.38 -14.42 -1.13
C VAL A 129 -4.77 -15.61 -0.28
N SER A 130 -5.63 -16.48 -0.80
CA SER A 130 -6.03 -17.72 -0.11
C SER A 130 -4.85 -18.63 0.16
N HIS A 131 -3.94 -18.74 -0.80
CA HIS A 131 -2.71 -19.52 -0.63
C HIS A 131 -1.84 -18.97 0.50
N LEU A 132 -1.67 -17.65 0.54
CA LEU A 132 -0.89 -16.97 1.57
C LEU A 132 -1.50 -17.13 2.95
N LEU A 133 -2.82 -17.13 3.04
CA LEU A 133 -3.52 -17.33 4.31
C LEU A 133 -3.29 -18.74 4.88
N GLY A 134 -2.98 -19.71 4.02
CA GLY A 134 -2.69 -21.07 4.41
C GLY A 134 -1.24 -21.34 4.83
N ILE A 135 -0.38 -20.37 4.68
CA ILE A 135 1.02 -20.47 5.10
C ILE A 135 1.11 -20.15 6.59
#